data_55a2abb7ac2f7adc8d04220e7660d26a
#
_entry.id   55a2abb7ac2f7adc8d04220e7660d26a
#
_cell.length_a   1.000
_cell.length_b   1.000
_cell.length_c   1.000
_cell.angle_alpha   90.00
_cell.angle_beta   90.00
_cell.angle_gamma   90.00
#
_symmetry.space_group_name_H-M   'P 1'
#
loop_
_entity.id
_entity.type
_entity.pdbx_description
1 polymer ?
#
loop_
_entity_poly.entity_id
_entity_poly.type
_entity_poly.pdbx_seq_one_letter_code
_entity_poly.pdbx_strand_id
1 'polypeptide(L)'
;GFYLIFIVLCVFCVLSMNKVKVNNDLTTYLPDTTETRRGLDLMDSEFTTYGSARILICNVTFDEAQKLADQVEKMDGVSMLTFDDTEDHYHDMEALLSVTFNEEADTEATQQHLNEVLDALSGYDVYYSSDIGQEERDADDLNNDMIVILLLAAVVIVAVLLFTSTTYAEIPV
;
A
#
# COMPACT_ATOMS: atom_id res chain seq x y z
N GLY A 1 -25.30 -5.71 36.74
CA GLY A 1 -25.71 -4.87 35.59
C GLY A 1 -24.57 -4.19 34.85
N PHE A 2 -23.65 -3.53 35.57
CA PHE A 2 -22.61 -2.69 34.97
C PHE A 2 -21.63 -3.50 34.09
N TYR A 3 -21.19 -4.66 34.54
CA TYR A 3 -20.29 -5.55 33.77
C TYR A 3 -20.90 -6.00 32.44
N LEU A 4 -22.19 -6.26 32.40
CA LEU A 4 -22.86 -6.71 31.19
C LEU A 4 -22.90 -5.61 30.13
N ILE A 5 -23.14 -4.35 30.57
CA ILE A 5 -23.10 -3.18 29.69
C ILE A 5 -21.68 -2.99 29.13
N PHE A 6 -20.65 -3.13 29.96
CA PHE A 6 -19.25 -2.98 29.55
C PHE A 6 -18.84 -4.06 28.52
N ILE A 7 -19.22 -5.32 28.76
CA ILE A 7 -18.95 -6.41 27.81
C ILE A 7 -19.64 -6.17 26.47
N VAL A 8 -20.91 -5.73 26.47
CA VAL A 8 -21.65 -5.41 25.24
C VAL A 8 -20.96 -4.27 24.48
N LEU A 9 -20.48 -3.26 25.20
CA LEU A 9 -19.79 -2.11 24.59
C LEU A 9 -18.45 -2.52 24.01
N CYS A 10 -17.68 -3.38 24.68
CA CYS A 10 -16.45 -3.94 24.15
C CYS A 10 -16.67 -4.77 22.87
N VAL A 11 -17.67 -5.66 22.89
CA VAL A 11 -18.04 -6.44 21.70
C VAL A 11 -18.45 -5.54 20.54
N PHE A 12 -19.24 -4.49 20.82
CA PHE A 12 -19.63 -3.52 19.82
C PHE A 12 -18.42 -2.77 19.23
N CYS A 13 -17.46 -2.35 20.05
CA CYS A 13 -16.23 -1.70 19.60
C CYS A 13 -15.41 -2.62 18.67
N VAL A 14 -15.22 -3.89 19.04
CA VAL A 14 -14.49 -4.86 18.21
C VAL A 14 -15.18 -5.10 16.88
N LEU A 15 -16.51 -5.23 16.86
CA LEU A 15 -17.27 -5.40 15.62
C LEU A 15 -17.27 -4.14 14.73
N SER A 16 -17.09 -2.95 15.35
CA SER A 16 -17.06 -1.68 14.63
C SER A 16 -15.67 -1.37 14.02
N MET A 17 -14.60 -1.99 14.50
CA MET A 17 -13.24 -1.76 13.98
C MET A 17 -13.14 -2.01 12.47
N ASN A 18 -13.76 -3.08 11.96
CA ASN A 18 -13.74 -3.41 10.53
C ASN A 18 -14.50 -2.39 9.63
N LYS A 19 -15.21 -1.43 10.22
CA LYS A 19 -15.92 -0.38 9.48
C LYS A 19 -15.19 0.96 9.44
N VAL A 20 -14.11 1.08 10.20
CA VAL A 20 -13.30 2.31 10.25
C VAL A 20 -12.27 2.23 9.13
N LYS A 21 -12.43 3.05 8.10
CA LYS A 21 -11.40 3.29 7.09
C LYS A 21 -10.50 4.42 7.58
N VAL A 22 -9.21 4.15 7.66
CA VAL A 22 -8.22 5.19 7.95
C VAL A 22 -7.91 5.87 6.62
N ASN A 23 -8.15 7.18 6.54
CA ASN A 23 -7.74 7.99 5.40
C ASN A 23 -6.42 8.68 5.77
N ASN A 24 -5.34 8.28 5.11
CA ASN A 24 -4.01 8.84 5.30
C ASN A 24 -3.75 10.07 4.41
N ASP A 25 -4.69 10.40 3.54
CA ASP A 25 -4.59 11.59 2.71
C ASP A 25 -4.76 12.86 3.55
N LEU A 26 -3.64 13.50 3.87
CA LEU A 26 -3.61 14.76 4.63
C LEU A 26 -4.28 15.91 3.89
N THR A 27 -4.42 15.81 2.57
CA THR A 27 -5.05 16.86 1.75
C THR A 27 -6.55 16.94 2.01
N THR A 28 -7.19 15.84 2.42
CA THR A 28 -8.60 15.78 2.80
C THR A 28 -8.93 16.68 4.00
N TYR A 29 -7.95 16.98 4.84
CA TYR A 29 -8.13 17.85 6.01
C TYR A 29 -7.95 19.34 5.68
N LEU A 30 -7.56 19.69 4.46
CA LEU A 30 -7.47 21.09 4.05
C LEU A 30 -8.89 21.66 3.81
N PRO A 31 -9.21 22.87 4.34
CA PRO A 31 -10.47 23.53 4.03
C PRO A 31 -10.61 23.80 2.52
N ASP A 32 -11.79 23.59 1.97
CA ASP A 32 -12.10 23.76 0.53
C ASP A 32 -11.83 25.19 0.02
N THR A 33 -11.71 26.14 0.95
CA THR A 33 -11.45 27.56 0.64
C THR A 33 -9.99 27.89 0.43
N THR A 34 -9.07 26.98 0.72
CA THR A 34 -7.62 27.20 0.57
C THR A 34 -7.20 27.13 -0.89
N GLU A 35 -6.22 27.96 -1.29
CA GLU A 35 -5.64 27.90 -2.64
C GLU A 35 -5.00 26.55 -2.93
N THR A 36 -4.40 25.92 -1.92
CA THR A 36 -3.80 24.57 -2.03
C THR A 36 -4.85 23.54 -2.37
N ARG A 37 -6.02 23.53 -1.69
CA ARG A 37 -7.11 22.59 -1.99
C ARG A 37 -7.64 22.77 -3.40
N ARG A 38 -7.86 24.04 -3.82
CA ARG A 38 -8.29 24.34 -5.19
C ARG A 38 -7.26 23.93 -6.24
N GLY A 39 -5.98 24.06 -5.93
CA GLY A 39 -4.91 23.61 -6.81
C GLY A 39 -4.89 22.10 -6.98
N LEU A 40 -5.09 21.35 -5.89
CA LEU A 40 -5.21 19.89 -5.91
C LEU A 40 -6.45 19.45 -6.70
N ASP A 41 -7.62 20.02 -6.41
CA ASP A 41 -8.85 19.71 -7.13
C ASP A 41 -8.74 20.00 -8.65
N LEU A 42 -8.01 21.06 -9.01
CA LEU A 42 -7.73 21.36 -10.42
C LEU A 42 -6.77 20.34 -11.03
N MET A 43 -5.74 19.93 -10.30
CA MET A 43 -4.81 18.88 -10.76
C MET A 43 -5.56 17.57 -10.98
N ASP A 44 -6.38 17.14 -10.03
CA ASP A 44 -7.17 15.90 -10.13
C ASP A 44 -8.17 15.94 -11.28
N SER A 45 -8.74 17.12 -11.58
CA SER A 45 -9.73 17.27 -12.66
C SER A 45 -9.13 17.41 -14.08
N GLU A 46 -7.91 17.95 -14.18
CA GLU A 46 -7.28 18.28 -15.47
C GLU A 46 -6.12 17.34 -15.82
N PHE A 47 -5.54 16.65 -14.82
CA PHE A 47 -4.41 15.77 -14.98
C PHE A 47 -4.71 14.39 -14.40
N THR A 48 -4.85 13.40 -15.26
CA THR A 48 -4.95 12.00 -14.82
C THR A 48 -3.58 11.50 -14.38
N THR A 49 -3.46 11.06 -13.14
CA THR A 49 -2.25 10.40 -12.64
C THR A 49 -2.31 8.93 -13.02
N TYR A 50 -1.69 8.59 -14.12
CA TYR A 50 -1.58 7.20 -14.58
C TYR A 50 -0.72 6.38 -13.63
N GLY A 51 -1.12 5.13 -13.39
CA GLY A 51 -0.33 4.18 -12.62
C GLY A 51 1.04 3.96 -13.23
N SER A 52 2.06 3.92 -12.40
CA SER A 52 3.44 3.65 -12.82
C SER A 52 4.12 2.59 -11.96
N ALA A 53 5.02 1.83 -12.58
CA ALA A 53 5.84 0.86 -11.88
C ALA A 53 7.27 0.87 -12.43
N ARG A 54 8.24 0.76 -11.51
CA ARG A 54 9.64 0.48 -11.84
C ARG A 54 9.94 -0.96 -11.49
N ILE A 55 10.39 -1.73 -12.45
CA ILE A 55 10.63 -3.17 -12.31
C ILE A 55 12.10 -3.42 -12.57
N LEU A 56 12.83 -3.87 -11.56
CA LEU A 56 14.21 -4.27 -11.65
C LEU A 56 14.27 -5.78 -11.86
N ILE A 57 14.93 -6.21 -12.93
CA ILE A 57 15.16 -7.63 -13.26
C ILE A 57 16.64 -7.90 -13.12
N CYS A 58 17.00 -8.83 -12.23
CA CYS A 58 18.39 -9.18 -11.96
C CYS A 58 18.83 -10.42 -12.75
N ASN A 59 20.14 -10.51 -13.00
CA ASN A 59 20.80 -11.64 -13.68
C ASN A 59 20.29 -11.88 -15.11
N VAL A 60 20.02 -10.81 -15.86
CA VAL A 60 19.62 -10.88 -17.27
C VAL A 60 20.64 -10.20 -18.16
N THR A 61 20.82 -10.73 -19.37
CA THR A 61 21.58 -10.04 -20.39
C THR A 61 20.76 -8.93 -21.02
N PHE A 62 21.41 -7.92 -21.63
CA PHE A 62 20.68 -6.83 -22.31
C PHE A 62 19.69 -7.33 -23.37
N ASP A 63 20.11 -8.32 -24.18
CA ASP A 63 19.25 -8.89 -25.23
C ASP A 63 18.02 -9.63 -24.66
N GLU A 64 18.14 -10.25 -23.49
CA GLU A 64 17.02 -10.87 -22.78
C GLU A 64 16.11 -9.82 -22.18
N ALA A 65 16.68 -8.82 -21.51
CA ALA A 65 15.93 -7.70 -20.95
C ALA A 65 15.13 -6.94 -22.04
N GLN A 66 15.74 -6.73 -23.21
CA GLN A 66 15.04 -6.10 -24.34
C GLN A 66 13.85 -6.93 -24.82
N LYS A 67 13.99 -8.26 -24.88
CA LYS A 67 12.84 -9.14 -25.26
C LYS A 67 11.74 -9.11 -24.21
N LEU A 68 12.10 -9.07 -22.94
CA LEU A 68 11.12 -8.94 -21.86
C LEU A 68 10.43 -7.57 -21.90
N ALA A 69 11.18 -6.50 -22.14
CA ALA A 69 10.61 -5.16 -22.35
C ALA A 69 9.63 -5.14 -23.51
N ASP A 70 10.01 -5.69 -24.68
CA ASP A 70 9.14 -5.80 -25.86
C ASP A 70 7.88 -6.67 -25.62
N GLN A 71 7.97 -7.63 -24.70
CA GLN A 71 6.83 -8.47 -24.31
C GLN A 71 5.89 -7.69 -23.39
N VAL A 72 6.42 -7.02 -22.38
CA VAL A 72 5.63 -6.20 -21.42
C VAL A 72 4.98 -5.01 -22.13
N GLU A 73 5.67 -4.34 -23.06
CA GLU A 73 5.11 -3.20 -23.81
C GLU A 73 3.86 -3.58 -24.62
N LYS A 74 3.74 -4.84 -25.03
CA LYS A 74 2.58 -5.35 -25.81
C LYS A 74 1.45 -5.88 -24.93
N MET A 75 1.62 -5.89 -23.63
CA MET A 75 0.58 -6.36 -22.70
C MET A 75 -0.57 -5.35 -22.63
N ASP A 76 -1.75 -5.87 -22.37
CA ASP A 76 -2.93 -5.05 -22.19
C ASP A 76 -2.77 -4.18 -20.93
N GLY A 77 -3.25 -2.96 -20.97
CA GLY A 77 -3.12 -1.99 -19.88
C GLY A 77 -1.81 -1.22 -19.83
N VAL A 78 -0.77 -1.62 -20.58
CA VAL A 78 0.49 -0.87 -20.67
C VAL A 78 0.38 0.25 -21.70
N SER A 79 0.61 1.49 -21.26
CA SER A 79 0.61 2.68 -22.12
C SER A 79 1.98 2.99 -22.70
N MET A 80 3.00 2.90 -21.86
CA MET A 80 4.37 3.21 -22.23
C MET A 80 5.34 2.38 -21.40
N LEU A 81 6.39 1.92 -22.04
CA LEU A 81 7.53 1.28 -21.38
C LEU A 81 8.81 2.00 -21.80
N THR A 82 9.67 2.31 -20.84
CA THR A 82 10.99 2.90 -21.08
C THR A 82 12.05 1.92 -20.61
N PHE A 83 12.87 1.48 -21.56
CA PHE A 83 14.08 0.69 -21.35
C PHE A 83 15.06 0.97 -22.48
N ASP A 84 16.33 1.24 -22.18
CA ASP A 84 17.40 1.51 -23.13
C ASP A 84 18.75 1.01 -22.59
N ASP A 85 19.83 1.24 -23.37
CA ASP A 85 21.18 0.84 -23.06
C ASP A 85 21.96 1.84 -22.19
N THR A 86 21.28 2.80 -21.56
CA THR A 86 21.91 3.73 -20.62
C THR A 86 22.21 3.06 -19.28
N GLU A 87 23.21 3.57 -18.56
CA GLU A 87 23.55 3.08 -17.21
C GLU A 87 22.40 3.21 -16.22
N ASP A 88 21.42 4.09 -16.48
CA ASP A 88 20.24 4.28 -15.65
C ASP A 88 19.23 3.13 -15.80
N HIS A 89 19.21 2.44 -16.95
CA HIS A 89 18.28 1.35 -17.24
C HIS A 89 18.95 -0.02 -17.31
N TYR A 90 20.25 -0.10 -17.63
CA TYR A 90 20.94 -1.37 -17.67
C TYR A 90 22.38 -1.26 -17.15
N HIS A 91 22.69 -1.97 -16.07
CA HIS A 91 24.01 -2.05 -15.48
C HIS A 91 24.24 -3.39 -14.79
N ASP A 92 25.45 -3.97 -14.91
CA ASP A 92 25.89 -5.20 -14.21
C ASP A 92 24.90 -6.39 -14.27
N MET A 93 24.28 -6.64 -15.42
CA MET A 93 23.24 -7.66 -15.61
C MET A 93 21.92 -7.38 -14.84
N GLU A 94 21.67 -6.14 -14.50
CA GLU A 94 20.43 -5.65 -13.92
C GLU A 94 19.74 -4.74 -14.93
N ALA A 95 18.46 -4.97 -15.17
CA ALA A 95 17.63 -4.20 -16.09
C ALA A 95 16.48 -3.51 -15.34
N LEU A 96 16.40 -2.19 -15.45
CA LEU A 96 15.31 -1.39 -14.86
C LEU A 96 14.31 -0.99 -15.95
N LEU A 97 13.13 -1.58 -15.90
CA LEU A 97 12.01 -1.24 -16.76
C LEU A 97 11.12 -0.21 -16.06
N SER A 98 10.84 0.90 -16.72
CA SER A 98 9.85 1.89 -16.25
C SER A 98 8.58 1.74 -17.06
N VAL A 99 7.50 1.29 -16.41
CA VAL A 99 6.21 0.98 -17.03
C VAL A 99 5.19 2.01 -16.58
N THR A 100 4.42 2.56 -17.53
CA THR A 100 3.26 3.41 -17.27
C THR A 100 2.02 2.72 -17.81
N PHE A 101 0.94 2.70 -17.03
CA PHE A 101 -0.31 2.06 -17.40
C PHE A 101 -1.29 3.05 -18.05
N ASN A 102 -2.37 2.55 -18.64
CA ASN A 102 -3.41 3.34 -19.32
C ASN A 102 -4.40 3.98 -18.36
N GLU A 103 -4.42 3.55 -17.12
CA GLU A 103 -5.45 3.84 -16.14
C GLU A 103 -4.84 4.47 -14.89
N GLU A 104 -5.69 5.05 -14.06
CA GLU A 104 -5.28 5.70 -12.81
C GLU A 104 -4.67 4.69 -11.83
N ALA A 105 -3.71 5.14 -11.01
CA ALA A 105 -2.97 4.33 -10.06
C ALA A 105 -3.86 3.59 -9.04
N ASP A 106 -5.03 4.16 -8.71
CA ASP A 106 -5.92 3.67 -7.65
C ASP A 106 -6.98 2.69 -8.15
N THR A 107 -6.98 2.34 -9.45
CA THR A 107 -7.99 1.45 -10.01
C THR A 107 -7.63 -0.03 -9.82
N GLU A 108 -8.65 -0.88 -9.57
CA GLU A 108 -8.48 -2.33 -9.52
C GLU A 108 -7.91 -2.89 -10.84
N ALA A 109 -8.26 -2.26 -11.97
CA ALA A 109 -7.78 -2.67 -13.28
C ALA A 109 -6.27 -2.46 -13.40
N THR A 110 -5.74 -1.31 -12.95
CA THR A 110 -4.29 -1.06 -12.94
C THR A 110 -3.54 -2.03 -12.04
N GLN A 111 -4.10 -2.37 -10.88
CA GLN A 111 -3.53 -3.41 -10.01
C GLN A 111 -3.50 -4.77 -10.68
N GLN A 112 -4.57 -5.14 -11.40
CA GLN A 112 -4.62 -6.38 -12.16
C GLN A 112 -3.55 -6.41 -13.25
N HIS A 113 -3.43 -5.34 -14.04
CA HIS A 113 -2.43 -5.24 -15.11
C HIS A 113 -0.99 -5.28 -14.56
N LEU A 114 -0.72 -4.64 -13.42
CA LEU A 114 0.57 -4.77 -12.74
C LEU A 114 0.85 -6.22 -12.33
N ASN A 115 -0.12 -6.92 -11.77
CA ASN A 115 0.03 -8.32 -11.40
C ASN A 115 0.29 -9.21 -12.63
N GLU A 116 -0.40 -8.97 -13.74
CA GLU A 116 -0.18 -9.69 -15.00
C GLU A 116 1.25 -9.49 -15.53
N VAL A 117 1.78 -8.26 -15.43
CA VAL A 117 3.18 -7.96 -15.79
C VAL A 117 4.14 -8.70 -14.87
N LEU A 118 3.92 -8.68 -13.56
CA LEU A 118 4.77 -9.38 -12.60
C LEU A 118 4.71 -10.90 -12.78
N ASP A 119 3.55 -11.45 -13.09
CA ASP A 119 3.36 -12.87 -13.39
C ASP A 119 4.11 -13.28 -14.66
N ALA A 120 4.11 -12.44 -15.69
CA ALA A 120 4.87 -12.68 -16.92
C ALA A 120 6.39 -12.69 -16.67
N LEU A 121 6.86 -11.98 -15.64
CA LEU A 121 8.26 -11.91 -15.23
C LEU A 121 8.61 -12.88 -14.10
N SER A 122 7.69 -13.71 -13.61
CA SER A 122 7.85 -14.58 -12.44
C SER A 122 8.95 -15.64 -12.57
N GLY A 123 9.49 -15.88 -13.77
CA GLY A 123 10.64 -16.76 -14.01
C GLY A 123 12.00 -16.13 -13.70
N TYR A 124 12.05 -14.85 -13.35
CA TYR A 124 13.25 -14.06 -13.12
C TYR A 124 13.30 -13.56 -11.67
N ASP A 125 14.47 -13.10 -11.25
CA ASP A 125 14.63 -12.43 -9.94
C ASP A 125 14.22 -10.97 -10.10
N VAL A 126 13.00 -10.64 -9.64
CA VAL A 126 12.34 -9.36 -9.90
C VAL A 126 12.04 -8.62 -8.62
N TYR A 127 12.43 -7.35 -8.59
CA TYR A 127 12.03 -6.38 -7.56
C TYR A 127 11.25 -5.27 -8.23
N TYR A 128 10.23 -4.74 -7.57
CA TYR A 128 9.45 -3.64 -8.13
C TYR A 128 9.10 -2.58 -7.09
N SER A 129 8.90 -1.37 -7.59
CA SER A 129 8.35 -0.24 -6.84
C SER A 129 7.26 0.41 -7.69
N SER A 130 6.08 0.63 -7.14
CA SER A 130 4.97 1.25 -7.86
C SER A 130 4.17 2.19 -6.97
N ASP A 131 3.49 3.15 -7.58
CA ASP A 131 2.47 4.00 -6.95
C ASP A 131 1.08 3.34 -6.92
N ILE A 132 0.92 2.21 -7.61
CA ILE A 132 -0.36 1.51 -7.78
C ILE A 132 -0.78 0.83 -6.48
N GLY A 133 -1.98 1.16 -5.98
CA GLY A 133 -2.55 0.61 -4.75
C GLY A 133 -1.72 0.91 -3.50
N GLN A 134 -0.92 1.95 -3.49
CA GLN A 134 -0.05 2.30 -2.37
C GLN A 134 -0.85 2.73 -1.15
N GLU A 135 -1.94 3.47 -1.35
CA GLU A 135 -2.81 3.92 -0.25
C GLU A 135 -3.46 2.74 0.50
N GLU A 136 -3.88 1.69 -0.21
CA GLU A 136 -4.47 0.51 0.42
C GLU A 136 -3.43 -0.31 1.19
N ARG A 137 -2.23 -0.48 0.65
CA ARG A 137 -1.13 -1.19 1.32
C ARG A 137 -0.66 -0.46 2.58
N ASP A 138 -0.47 0.85 2.49
CA ASP A 138 -0.07 1.69 3.63
C ASP A 138 -1.13 1.67 4.73
N ALA A 139 -2.41 1.66 4.38
CA ALA A 139 -3.51 1.56 5.33
C ALA A 139 -3.56 0.18 6.02
N ASP A 140 -3.32 -0.90 5.30
CA ASP A 140 -3.31 -2.26 5.85
C ASP A 140 -2.09 -2.50 6.76
N ASP A 141 -0.92 -2.03 6.38
CA ASP A 141 0.30 -2.13 7.19
C ASP A 141 0.16 -1.33 8.48
N LEU A 142 -0.35 -0.09 8.43
CA LEU A 142 -0.63 0.72 9.61
C LEU A 142 -1.66 0.07 10.52
N ASN A 143 -2.71 -0.54 9.97
CA ASN A 143 -3.74 -1.20 10.75
C ASN A 143 -3.17 -2.43 11.48
N ASN A 144 -2.35 -3.23 10.82
CA ASN A 144 -1.67 -4.37 11.44
C ASN A 144 -0.72 -3.93 12.56
N ASP A 145 0.09 -2.91 12.34
CA ASP A 145 1.01 -2.35 13.34
C ASP A 145 0.25 -1.80 14.55
N MET A 146 -0.85 -1.09 14.32
CA MET A 146 -1.71 -0.59 15.40
C MET A 146 -2.28 -1.73 16.25
N ILE A 147 -2.74 -2.83 15.64
CA ILE A 147 -3.27 -3.99 16.37
C ILE A 147 -2.18 -4.63 17.25
N VAL A 148 -0.97 -4.80 16.70
CA VAL A 148 0.17 -5.37 17.45
C VAL A 148 0.54 -4.49 18.64
N ILE A 149 0.65 -3.18 18.45
CA ILE A 149 0.97 -2.20 19.51
C ILE A 149 -0.12 -2.22 20.59
N LEU A 150 -1.39 -2.28 20.21
CA LEU A 150 -2.52 -2.28 21.14
C LEU A 150 -2.56 -3.57 21.97
N LEU A 151 -2.30 -4.72 21.35
CA LEU A 151 -2.16 -6.00 22.05
C LEU A 151 -0.99 -5.98 23.04
N LEU A 152 0.17 -5.47 22.62
CA LEU A 152 1.33 -5.35 23.50
C LEU A 152 1.03 -4.44 24.69
N ALA A 153 0.41 -3.29 24.47
CA ALA A 153 0.00 -2.37 25.52
C ALA A 153 -0.98 -3.02 26.51
N ALA A 154 -1.97 -3.76 25.99
CA ALA A 154 -2.92 -4.49 26.83
C ALA A 154 -2.23 -5.54 27.72
N VAL A 155 -1.27 -6.31 27.18
CA VAL A 155 -0.48 -7.28 27.94
C VAL A 155 0.33 -6.59 29.04
N VAL A 156 0.98 -5.46 28.74
CA VAL A 156 1.74 -4.69 29.75
C VAL A 156 0.83 -4.17 30.86
N ILE A 157 -0.34 -3.62 30.50
CA ILE A 157 -1.31 -3.13 31.50
C ILE A 157 -1.78 -4.26 32.39
N VAL A 158 -2.15 -5.42 31.85
CA VAL A 158 -2.57 -6.58 32.60
C VAL A 158 -1.44 -7.07 33.52
N ALA A 159 -0.21 -7.14 33.03
CA ALA A 159 0.95 -7.51 33.83
C ALA A 159 1.16 -6.54 35.00
N VAL A 160 1.13 -5.23 34.74
CA VAL A 160 1.26 -4.22 35.80
C VAL A 160 0.14 -4.36 36.86
N LEU A 161 -1.11 -4.54 36.42
CA LEU A 161 -2.24 -4.75 37.31
C LEU A 161 -2.09 -6.01 38.16
N LEU A 162 -1.61 -7.13 37.59
CA LEU A 162 -1.35 -8.37 38.32
C LEU A 162 -0.25 -8.21 39.37
N PHE A 163 0.79 -7.43 39.08
CA PHE A 163 1.89 -7.20 40.02
C PHE A 163 1.57 -6.15 41.10
N THR A 164 0.73 -5.17 40.79
CA THR A 164 0.40 -4.07 41.72
C THR A 164 -0.88 -4.29 42.51
N SER A 165 -1.80 -5.13 41.99
CA SER A 165 -3.04 -5.45 42.72
C SER A 165 -2.78 -6.41 43.87
N THR A 166 -3.21 -6.05 45.06
CA THR A 166 -3.15 -6.89 46.27
C THR A 166 -4.29 -7.91 46.33
N THR A 167 -5.29 -7.78 45.46
CA THR A 167 -6.47 -8.65 45.40
C THR A 167 -6.83 -8.94 43.94
N TYR A 168 -6.83 -10.22 43.58
CA TYR A 168 -7.21 -10.67 42.20
C TYR A 168 -8.64 -10.30 41.80
N ALA A 169 -9.49 -9.89 42.72
CA ALA A 169 -10.86 -9.47 42.47
C ALA A 169 -10.98 -8.03 41.93
N GLU A 170 -9.92 -7.22 41.94
CA GLU A 170 -9.90 -5.84 41.41
C GLU A 170 -9.54 -5.78 39.93
N ILE A 171 -8.99 -6.85 39.40
CA ILE A 171 -8.54 -6.91 37.97
C ILE A 171 -9.70 -6.88 36.98
N PRO A 172 -10.87 -7.46 37.20
CA PRO A 172 -11.97 -7.42 36.27
C PRO A 172 -12.91 -6.22 36.39
N VAL A 173 -12.51 -5.12 37.05
CA VAL A 173 -13.34 -3.91 37.20
C VAL A 173 -13.01 -2.83 36.16
#